data_3fd7e79dadac3c805b62020ad248796f
#
_entry.id   3fd7e79dadac3c805b62020ad248796f
#
_cell.length_a   1.000
_cell.length_b   1.000
_cell.length_c   1.000
_cell.angle_alpha   90.00
_cell.angle_beta   90.00
_cell.angle_gamma   90.00
#
_symmetry.space_group_name_H-M   'P 1'
#
loop_
_entity.id
_entity.type
_entity.pdbx_description
1 polymer ?
#
loop_
_entity_poly.entity_id
_entity_poly.type
_entity_poly.pdbx_seq_one_letter_code
_entity_poly.pdbx_strand_id
1 'polypeptide(L)'
;FAIECRLPKKFVWTPTFSHYDKQPFGCAVFDSLLSASLPMRYSVSGKTFYQLEQEDTVSRRAILVVNNHLALTDVDVNALLKGAERGNKIMLVSNSFTGNLRDTLGFESSYSYFNPIVLRKYAASLLSKDSLHWVGDFTVYPRRIFRFYPQLCSSYFWQDSLSVEVLAEKSISSDEFRYDFGVKFDSLQVDTLCNVPVAMSCSWGKGEIILVSTPLLFTNYGVLDGKNAAYIFRLLSQMGEFPIIRTEGYLEEAAQVQMSPFRYFIS
;
A
#
# COMPACT_ATOMS: atom_id res chain seq x y z
N PHE A 1 25.22 14.71 -27.64
CA PHE A 1 25.47 13.74 -26.54
C PHE A 1 25.90 14.43 -25.24
N ALA A 2 26.83 15.36 -25.28
CA ALA A 2 27.31 16.07 -24.06
C ALA A 2 26.29 17.07 -23.48
N ILE A 3 25.32 17.57 -24.24
CA ILE A 3 24.28 18.50 -23.82
C ILE A 3 23.12 17.74 -23.15
N GLU A 4 22.76 16.55 -23.61
CA GLU A 4 21.71 15.74 -22.98
C GLU A 4 22.06 15.30 -21.55
N CYS A 5 23.34 15.08 -21.25
CA CYS A 5 23.79 14.72 -19.91
C CYS A 5 23.69 15.87 -18.88
N ARG A 6 23.48 17.11 -19.34
CA ARG A 6 23.37 18.31 -18.47
C ARG A 6 21.93 18.82 -18.30
N LEU A 7 20.97 18.30 -19.08
CA LEU A 7 19.57 18.67 -18.88
C LEU A 7 19.03 18.02 -17.60
N PRO A 8 18.37 18.79 -16.72
CA PRO A 8 17.73 18.19 -15.55
C PRO A 8 16.71 17.15 -16.01
N LYS A 9 16.84 15.92 -15.52
CA LYS A 9 15.92 14.85 -15.82
C LYS A 9 14.52 15.26 -15.34
N LYS A 10 13.54 15.28 -16.24
CA LYS A 10 12.16 15.56 -15.86
C LYS A 10 11.65 14.46 -14.92
N PHE A 11 11.02 14.83 -13.82
CA PHE A 11 10.35 13.88 -12.96
C PHE A 11 9.17 13.25 -13.69
N VAL A 12 9.08 11.94 -13.59
CA VAL A 12 7.93 11.15 -14.04
C VAL A 12 7.05 10.90 -12.83
N TRP A 13 5.81 11.36 -12.89
CA TRP A 13 4.84 11.29 -11.79
C TRP A 13 3.87 10.09 -11.96
N THR A 14 4.24 9.11 -12.77
CA THR A 14 3.48 7.86 -12.91
C THR A 14 3.96 6.87 -11.85
N PRO A 15 3.06 6.34 -11.02
CA PRO A 15 3.42 5.36 -10.01
C PRO A 15 3.91 4.06 -10.66
N THR A 16 5.12 3.64 -10.34
CA THR A 16 5.70 2.38 -10.79
C THR A 16 5.83 1.36 -9.68
N PHE A 17 6.00 1.83 -8.44
CA PHE A 17 6.28 1.02 -7.25
C PHE A 17 7.49 0.09 -7.39
N SER A 18 8.28 0.23 -8.45
CA SER A 18 9.45 -0.61 -8.68
C SER A 18 10.59 -0.26 -7.72
N HIS A 19 11.26 -1.29 -7.19
CA HIS A 19 12.41 -1.14 -6.30
C HIS A 19 13.65 -0.53 -6.99
N TYR A 20 13.69 -0.55 -8.31
CA TYR A 20 14.76 0.11 -9.07
C TYR A 20 14.46 1.57 -9.39
N ASP A 21 13.20 1.97 -9.33
CA ASP A 21 12.80 3.29 -9.79
C ASP A 21 13.07 4.35 -8.72
N LYS A 22 13.91 5.32 -9.10
CA LYS A 22 14.30 6.48 -8.30
C LYS A 22 13.38 7.69 -8.51
N GLN A 23 12.38 7.60 -9.37
CA GLN A 23 11.38 8.63 -9.57
C GLN A 23 10.51 8.81 -8.31
N PRO A 24 9.76 9.91 -8.17
CA PRO A 24 8.99 10.18 -6.96
C PRO A 24 8.10 9.03 -6.50
N PHE A 25 7.43 8.32 -7.42
CA PHE A 25 6.52 7.22 -7.13
C PHE A 25 7.09 5.83 -7.48
N GLY A 26 8.41 5.71 -7.56
CA GLY A 26 9.12 4.44 -7.42
C GLY A 26 9.35 4.11 -5.93
N CYS A 27 9.97 2.96 -5.64
CA CYS A 27 10.21 2.49 -4.28
C CYS A 27 11.69 2.28 -3.93
N ALA A 28 12.64 2.80 -4.72
CA ALA A 28 14.08 2.58 -4.50
C ALA A 28 14.54 3.03 -3.10
N VAL A 29 14.02 4.15 -2.58
CA VAL A 29 14.36 4.65 -1.23
C VAL A 29 13.77 3.76 -0.16
N PHE A 30 12.49 3.37 -0.30
CA PHE A 30 11.80 2.47 0.62
C PHE A 30 12.54 1.13 0.75
N ASP A 31 12.86 0.50 -0.38
CA ASP A 31 13.57 -0.79 -0.41
C ASP A 31 15.00 -0.68 0.16
N SER A 32 15.70 0.42 -0.12
CA SER A 32 17.01 0.68 0.47
C SER A 32 16.95 0.82 1.98
N LEU A 33 15.93 1.52 2.50
CA LEU A 33 15.71 1.67 3.94
C LEU A 33 15.41 0.33 4.61
N LEU A 34 14.56 -0.51 4.00
CA LEU A 34 14.25 -1.84 4.54
C LEU A 34 15.47 -2.76 4.51
N SER A 35 16.21 -2.77 3.41
CA SER A 35 17.44 -3.58 3.30
C SER A 35 18.48 -3.18 4.34
N ALA A 36 18.62 -1.89 4.63
CA ALA A 36 19.53 -1.40 5.65
C ALA A 36 19.04 -1.66 7.08
N SER A 37 17.72 -1.57 7.32
CA SER A 37 17.12 -1.75 8.65
C SER A 37 16.93 -3.22 9.04
N LEU A 38 16.76 -4.10 8.05
CA LEU A 38 16.48 -5.51 8.21
C LEU A 38 17.51 -6.38 7.43
N PRO A 39 18.79 -6.30 7.76
CA PRO A 39 19.82 -7.03 7.03
C PRO A 39 19.53 -8.53 7.09
N MET A 40 19.64 -9.21 5.94
CA MET A 40 19.34 -10.64 5.73
C MET A 40 17.89 -11.09 6.00
N ARG A 41 16.99 -10.17 6.39
CA ARG A 41 15.57 -10.44 6.64
C ARG A 41 14.63 -9.80 5.63
N TYR A 42 15.16 -9.07 4.66
CA TYR A 42 14.40 -8.42 3.62
C TYR A 42 14.91 -8.83 2.24
N SER A 43 13.97 -9.17 1.35
CA SER A 43 14.28 -9.49 -0.05
C SER A 43 13.14 -9.02 -0.96
N VAL A 44 13.49 -8.73 -2.22
CA VAL A 44 12.53 -8.42 -3.29
C VAL A 44 12.44 -9.61 -4.23
N SER A 45 11.23 -9.97 -4.64
CA SER A 45 10.94 -11.10 -5.53
C SER A 45 9.96 -10.68 -6.64
N GLY A 46 10.13 -11.17 -7.85
CA GLY A 46 9.17 -11.02 -8.94
C GLY A 46 8.07 -12.10 -8.98
N LYS A 47 7.95 -12.95 -7.93
CA LYS A 47 7.06 -14.11 -7.92
C LYS A 47 5.68 -13.76 -7.37
N THR A 48 4.64 -14.38 -7.92
CA THR A 48 3.27 -14.28 -7.40
C THR A 48 3.08 -15.08 -6.12
N PHE A 49 1.94 -14.93 -5.42
CA PHE A 49 1.61 -15.75 -4.25
C PHE A 49 1.63 -17.23 -4.56
N TYR A 50 1.07 -17.62 -5.71
CA TYR A 50 1.08 -19.00 -6.15
C TYR A 50 2.51 -19.55 -6.32
N GLN A 51 3.38 -18.81 -6.98
CA GLN A 51 4.77 -19.22 -7.19
C GLN A 51 5.56 -19.30 -5.88
N LEU A 52 5.38 -18.32 -4.97
CA LEU A 52 6.00 -18.35 -3.65
C LEU A 52 5.52 -19.54 -2.82
N GLU A 53 4.26 -19.91 -2.96
CA GLU A 53 3.66 -21.06 -2.29
C GLU A 53 4.24 -22.38 -2.79
N GLN A 54 4.49 -22.51 -4.09
CA GLN A 54 5.07 -23.73 -4.68
C GLN A 54 6.52 -23.95 -4.25
N GLU A 55 7.26 -22.89 -3.91
CA GLU A 55 8.67 -23.01 -3.53
C GLU A 55 8.88 -23.42 -2.09
N ASP A 56 8.08 -22.89 -1.18
CA ASP A 56 8.25 -23.16 0.24
C ASP A 56 6.90 -23.07 0.98
N THR A 57 6.43 -24.23 1.40
CA THR A 57 5.18 -24.39 2.16
C THR A 57 5.43 -24.53 3.66
N VAL A 58 6.67 -24.56 4.12
CA VAL A 58 7.04 -24.90 5.50
C VAL A 58 7.43 -23.67 6.31
N SER A 59 8.26 -22.82 5.73
CA SER A 59 8.80 -21.64 6.44
C SER A 59 7.75 -20.57 6.64
N ARG A 60 7.65 -20.05 7.86
CA ARG A 60 6.84 -18.86 8.14
C ARG A 60 7.56 -17.61 7.66
N ARG A 61 6.85 -16.77 6.96
CA ARG A 61 7.38 -15.53 6.37
C ARG A 61 6.35 -14.42 6.38
N ALA A 62 6.83 -13.21 6.23
CA ALA A 62 6.03 -12.05 5.99
C ALA A 62 6.08 -11.72 4.48
N ILE A 63 4.93 -11.49 3.84
CA ILE A 63 4.85 -11.14 2.42
C ILE A 63 4.25 -9.76 2.30
N LEU A 64 4.96 -8.86 1.60
CA LEU A 64 4.56 -7.48 1.36
C LEU A 64 4.29 -7.27 -0.13
N VAL A 65 3.12 -6.73 -0.45
CA VAL A 65 2.77 -6.26 -1.80
C VAL A 65 2.51 -4.77 -1.72
N VAL A 66 3.10 -4.00 -2.61
CA VAL A 66 2.84 -2.55 -2.75
C VAL A 66 2.62 -2.23 -4.21
N ASN A 67 1.40 -1.81 -4.56
CA ASN A 67 1.06 -1.32 -5.90
C ASN A 67 -0.15 -0.38 -5.86
N ASN A 68 -0.59 0.14 -7.01
CA ASN A 68 -1.75 1.02 -7.07
C ASN A 68 -3.06 0.24 -7.23
N HIS A 69 -3.02 -0.86 -7.97
CA HIS A 69 -4.16 -1.73 -8.23
C HIS A 69 -3.74 -3.19 -8.08
N LEU A 70 -4.26 -3.84 -7.07
CA LEU A 70 -3.92 -5.24 -6.79
C LEU A 70 -4.92 -6.17 -7.47
N ALA A 71 -4.49 -6.69 -8.63
CA ALA A 71 -5.24 -7.67 -9.39
C ALA A 71 -4.72 -9.08 -9.05
N LEU A 72 -5.45 -9.81 -8.23
CA LEU A 72 -5.17 -11.21 -7.89
C LEU A 72 -6.08 -12.15 -8.66
N THR A 73 -5.51 -13.24 -9.17
CA THR A 73 -6.30 -14.36 -9.70
C THR A 73 -6.87 -15.19 -8.54
N ASP A 74 -7.89 -16.01 -8.80
CA ASP A 74 -8.44 -16.93 -7.78
C ASP A 74 -7.37 -17.89 -7.24
N VAL A 75 -6.42 -18.27 -8.09
CA VAL A 75 -5.29 -19.14 -7.69
C VAL A 75 -4.37 -18.41 -6.71
N ASP A 76 -4.09 -17.12 -6.95
CA ASP A 76 -3.27 -16.29 -6.06
C ASP A 76 -4.00 -16.01 -4.74
N VAL A 77 -5.30 -15.72 -4.77
CA VAL A 77 -6.11 -15.53 -3.55
C VAL A 77 -6.08 -16.82 -2.70
N ASN A 78 -6.30 -17.98 -3.32
CA ASN A 78 -6.23 -19.25 -2.60
C ASN A 78 -4.83 -19.53 -2.01
N ALA A 79 -3.75 -19.21 -2.73
CA ALA A 79 -2.38 -19.38 -2.24
C ALA A 79 -2.08 -18.43 -1.08
N LEU A 80 -2.54 -17.17 -1.17
CA LEU A 80 -2.45 -16.18 -0.11
C LEU A 80 -3.14 -16.68 1.17
N LEU A 81 -4.40 -17.13 1.07
CA LEU A 81 -5.19 -17.60 2.20
C LEU A 81 -4.57 -18.83 2.85
N LYS A 82 -4.14 -19.83 2.06
CA LYS A 82 -3.41 -21.01 2.57
C LYS A 82 -2.11 -20.60 3.28
N GLY A 83 -1.37 -19.64 2.74
CA GLY A 83 -0.18 -19.10 3.37
C GLY A 83 -0.50 -18.49 4.74
N ALA A 84 -1.54 -17.67 4.84
CA ALA A 84 -2.00 -17.09 6.10
C ALA A 84 -2.49 -18.15 7.08
N GLU A 85 -3.26 -19.15 6.63
CA GLU A 85 -3.70 -20.29 7.47
C GLU A 85 -2.54 -21.00 8.15
N ARG A 86 -1.40 -21.12 7.48
CA ARG A 86 -0.19 -21.75 8.03
C ARG A 86 0.61 -20.86 8.97
N GLY A 87 0.31 -19.58 9.02
CA GLY A 87 0.92 -18.63 9.93
C GLY A 87 1.80 -17.57 9.28
N ASN A 88 1.71 -17.39 7.95
CA ASN A 88 2.34 -16.24 7.30
C ASN A 88 1.62 -14.96 7.68
N LYS A 89 2.37 -13.86 7.72
CA LYS A 89 1.81 -12.52 7.79
C LYS A 89 1.85 -11.88 6.42
N ILE A 90 0.72 -11.37 5.95
CA ILE A 90 0.59 -10.85 4.58
C ILE A 90 0.09 -9.43 4.65
N MET A 91 0.87 -8.48 4.11
CA MET A 91 0.48 -7.08 4.02
C MET A 91 0.23 -6.71 2.56
N LEU A 92 -0.99 -6.30 2.26
CA LEU A 92 -1.44 -5.87 0.96
C LEU A 92 -1.65 -4.35 0.98
N VAL A 93 -0.77 -3.63 0.32
CA VAL A 93 -0.81 -2.17 0.24
C VAL A 93 -1.24 -1.79 -1.17
N SER A 94 -2.49 -1.34 -1.32
CA SER A 94 -3.04 -0.99 -2.62
C SER A 94 -4.18 0.02 -2.49
N ASN A 95 -4.35 0.83 -3.52
CA ASN A 95 -5.47 1.78 -3.61
C ASN A 95 -6.78 1.09 -4.05
N SER A 96 -6.68 -0.03 -4.76
CA SER A 96 -7.84 -0.83 -5.14
C SER A 96 -7.50 -2.33 -5.19
N PHE A 97 -8.53 -3.16 -4.94
CA PHE A 97 -8.42 -4.60 -4.82
C PHE A 97 -9.44 -5.28 -5.74
N THR A 98 -9.12 -6.46 -6.28
CA THR A 98 -10.07 -7.25 -7.08
C THR A 98 -11.26 -7.74 -6.26
N GLY A 99 -12.41 -7.92 -6.93
CA GLY A 99 -13.65 -8.36 -6.30
C GLY A 99 -13.51 -9.68 -5.55
N ASN A 100 -12.84 -10.68 -6.13
CA ASN A 100 -12.64 -11.99 -5.51
C ASN A 100 -11.97 -11.93 -4.13
N LEU A 101 -10.96 -11.06 -3.96
CA LEU A 101 -10.33 -10.85 -2.66
C LEU A 101 -11.27 -10.12 -1.69
N ARG A 102 -11.96 -9.06 -2.17
CA ARG A 102 -12.91 -8.30 -1.36
C ARG A 102 -14.06 -9.18 -0.87
N ASP A 103 -14.65 -9.95 -1.76
CA ASP A 103 -15.75 -10.87 -1.46
C ASP A 103 -15.32 -11.95 -0.45
N THR A 104 -14.10 -12.49 -0.61
CA THR A 104 -13.59 -13.55 0.29
C THR A 104 -13.28 -13.01 1.69
N LEU A 105 -12.70 -11.82 1.78
CA LEU A 105 -12.36 -11.20 3.06
C LEU A 105 -13.49 -10.32 3.63
N GLY A 106 -14.60 -10.15 2.90
CA GLY A 106 -15.79 -9.43 3.36
C GLY A 106 -15.55 -7.95 3.63
N PHE A 107 -14.79 -7.26 2.77
CA PHE A 107 -14.58 -5.83 2.89
C PHE A 107 -14.89 -5.10 1.58
N GLU A 108 -15.18 -3.82 1.70
CA GLU A 108 -15.28 -2.88 0.57
C GLU A 108 -14.20 -1.81 0.69
N SER A 109 -13.79 -1.25 -0.44
CA SER A 109 -12.87 -0.12 -0.49
C SER A 109 -13.46 1.00 -1.33
N SER A 110 -13.31 2.24 -0.88
CA SER A 110 -13.64 3.39 -1.71
C SER A 110 -12.73 3.42 -2.94
N TYR A 111 -13.25 3.99 -4.01
CA TYR A 111 -12.45 4.19 -5.22
C TYR A 111 -11.93 5.62 -5.24
N SER A 112 -10.63 5.78 -5.40
CA SER A 112 -10.04 7.09 -5.60
C SER A 112 -9.04 7.05 -6.74
N TYR A 113 -9.13 8.05 -7.61
CA TYR A 113 -8.28 8.16 -8.78
C TYR A 113 -7.09 9.07 -8.49
N PHE A 114 -5.89 8.51 -8.54
CA PHE A 114 -4.67 9.31 -8.49
C PHE A 114 -4.49 10.09 -9.79
N ASN A 115 -4.46 11.42 -9.70
CA ASN A 115 -4.25 12.29 -10.85
C ASN A 115 -2.90 13.03 -10.75
N PRO A 116 -1.86 12.55 -11.45
CA PRO A 116 -0.53 13.16 -11.42
C PRO A 116 -0.50 14.59 -11.99
N ILE A 117 -1.46 14.93 -12.88
CA ILE A 117 -1.55 16.28 -13.45
C ILE A 117 -2.03 17.27 -12.38
N VAL A 118 -3.01 16.87 -11.56
CA VAL A 118 -3.50 17.68 -10.44
C VAL A 118 -2.39 17.90 -9.43
N LEU A 119 -1.69 16.85 -9.03
CA LEU A 119 -0.57 16.95 -8.11
C LEU A 119 0.50 17.92 -8.65
N ARG A 120 0.89 17.78 -9.90
CA ARG A 120 1.90 18.62 -10.55
C ARG A 120 1.49 20.07 -10.68
N LYS A 121 0.22 20.32 -11.03
CA LYS A 121 -0.28 21.67 -11.34
C LYS A 121 -0.65 22.47 -10.11
N TYR A 122 -1.13 21.81 -9.06
CA TYR A 122 -1.76 22.46 -7.91
C TYR A 122 -1.06 22.15 -6.57
N ALA A 123 0.05 21.41 -6.58
CA ALA A 123 0.72 20.95 -5.36
C ALA A 123 1.05 22.06 -4.35
N ALA A 124 1.29 23.27 -4.81
CA ALA A 124 1.66 24.40 -3.94
C ALA A 124 0.45 25.21 -3.42
N SER A 125 -0.69 25.19 -4.08
CA SER A 125 -1.77 26.17 -3.82
C SER A 125 -3.11 25.59 -3.37
N LEU A 126 -3.41 24.32 -3.66
CA LEU A 126 -4.74 23.72 -3.42
C LEU A 126 -4.72 22.47 -2.54
N LEU A 127 -3.54 21.93 -2.21
CA LEU A 127 -3.45 20.72 -1.44
C LEU A 127 -3.16 21.03 0.03
N SER A 128 -4.20 21.13 0.82
CA SER A 128 -4.07 21.03 2.27
C SER A 128 -3.57 19.62 2.62
N LYS A 129 -2.62 19.52 3.55
CA LYS A 129 -2.26 18.21 4.11
C LYS A 129 -3.42 17.70 4.94
N ASP A 130 -3.87 16.50 4.62
CA ASP A 130 -4.82 15.74 5.41
C ASP A 130 -4.12 14.98 6.55
N SER A 131 -4.86 14.29 7.40
CA SER A 131 -4.33 13.63 8.57
C SER A 131 -4.71 12.16 8.62
N LEU A 132 -3.69 11.31 8.90
CA LEU A 132 -3.84 9.91 9.29
C LEU A 132 -3.66 9.79 10.80
N HIS A 133 -4.54 9.06 11.46
CA HIS A 133 -4.51 8.78 12.87
C HIS A 133 -4.12 7.32 13.10
N TRP A 134 -3.01 7.09 13.80
CA TRP A 134 -2.68 5.74 14.27
C TRP A 134 -3.58 5.39 15.46
N VAL A 135 -4.32 4.29 15.35
CA VAL A 135 -5.25 3.79 16.37
C VAL A 135 -4.95 2.36 16.83
N GLY A 136 -3.97 1.69 16.21
CA GLY A 136 -3.47 0.39 16.66
C GLY A 136 -2.85 0.46 18.06
N ASP A 137 -2.27 -0.64 18.52
CA ASP A 137 -1.75 -0.80 19.88
C ASP A 137 -0.95 0.41 20.39
N PHE A 138 -1.45 1.03 21.45
CA PHE A 138 -0.84 2.20 22.11
C PHE A 138 0.21 1.83 23.15
N THR A 139 0.29 0.57 23.54
CA THR A 139 1.32 0.11 24.46
C THR A 139 2.70 0.14 23.85
N VAL A 140 2.76 -0.14 22.54
CA VAL A 140 4.00 -0.12 21.73
C VAL A 140 4.21 1.25 21.09
N TYR A 141 3.14 1.84 20.53
CA TYR A 141 3.23 3.10 19.82
C TYR A 141 2.24 4.14 20.34
N PRO A 142 2.71 5.31 20.79
CA PRO A 142 1.79 6.36 21.24
C PRO A 142 0.90 6.82 20.09
N ARG A 143 -0.31 7.29 20.41
CA ARG A 143 -1.19 7.94 19.43
C ARG A 143 -0.41 9.02 18.69
N ARG A 144 -0.49 9.01 17.36
CA ARG A 144 0.20 9.97 16.51
C ARG A 144 -0.63 10.31 15.30
N ILE A 145 -0.55 11.57 14.91
CA ILE A 145 -1.14 12.10 13.68
C ILE A 145 -0.03 12.22 12.65
N PHE A 146 -0.24 11.64 11.48
CA PHE A 146 0.62 11.79 10.30
C PHE A 146 -0.08 12.69 9.30
N ARG A 147 0.67 13.54 8.64
CA ARG A 147 0.13 14.46 7.64
C ARG A 147 0.64 14.09 6.26
N PHE A 148 -0.27 14.05 5.33
CA PHE A 148 0.01 13.70 3.94
C PHE A 148 -0.88 14.51 3.00
N TYR A 149 -0.53 14.54 1.73
CA TYR A 149 -1.41 15.09 0.71
C TYR A 149 -2.51 14.07 0.39
N PRO A 150 -3.79 14.47 0.20
CA PRO A 150 -4.90 13.56 -0.09
C PRO A 150 -4.64 12.60 -1.26
N GLN A 151 -3.85 13.04 -2.25
CA GLN A 151 -3.46 12.23 -3.40
C GLN A 151 -2.52 11.06 -3.05
N LEU A 152 -1.91 11.08 -1.87
CA LEU A 152 -1.07 9.99 -1.37
C LEU A 152 -1.87 8.99 -0.53
N CYS A 153 -3.09 9.34 -0.13
CA CYS A 153 -4.01 8.50 0.60
C CYS A 153 -5.40 8.69 0.06
N SER A 154 -5.76 7.93 -0.92
CA SER A 154 -6.92 8.18 -1.76
C SER A 154 -8.08 7.25 -1.49
N SER A 155 -7.88 6.09 -0.88
CA SER A 155 -8.96 5.17 -0.55
C SER A 155 -9.06 4.89 0.94
N TYR A 156 -10.14 4.27 1.33
CA TYR A 156 -10.40 3.81 2.70
C TYR A 156 -11.29 2.57 2.65
N PHE A 157 -11.36 1.85 3.75
CA PHE A 157 -12.11 0.60 3.85
C PHE A 157 -13.44 0.80 4.54
N TRP A 158 -14.39 -0.04 4.16
CA TRP A 158 -15.62 -0.28 4.88
C TRP A 158 -15.86 -1.77 5.05
N GLN A 159 -16.41 -2.15 6.21
CA GLN A 159 -16.60 -3.54 6.53
C GLN A 159 -17.83 -3.74 7.41
N ASP A 160 -18.60 -4.76 7.13
CA ASP A 160 -19.88 -5.04 7.78
C ASP A 160 -19.83 -6.25 8.72
N SER A 161 -18.88 -7.18 8.56
CA SER A 161 -19.03 -8.50 9.18
C SER A 161 -17.78 -9.19 9.75
N LEU A 162 -16.56 -8.68 9.54
CA LEU A 162 -15.37 -9.32 10.08
C LEU A 162 -14.87 -8.66 11.37
N SER A 163 -14.34 -9.48 12.28
CA SER A 163 -13.56 -8.96 13.40
C SER A 163 -12.20 -8.50 12.88
N VAL A 164 -12.04 -7.19 12.68
CA VAL A 164 -10.77 -6.58 12.32
C VAL A 164 -10.27 -5.69 13.42
N GLU A 165 -8.95 -5.59 13.50
CA GLU A 165 -8.28 -4.55 14.24
C GLU A 165 -7.96 -3.39 13.31
N VAL A 166 -8.49 -2.21 13.61
CA VAL A 166 -8.15 -0.99 12.86
C VAL A 166 -6.81 -0.47 13.35
N LEU A 167 -5.86 -0.30 12.44
CA LEU A 167 -4.52 0.17 12.74
C LEU A 167 -4.36 1.67 12.52
N ALA A 168 -5.01 2.19 11.47
CA ALA A 168 -4.99 3.61 11.16
C ALA A 168 -6.30 4.06 10.50
N GLU A 169 -6.67 5.30 10.75
CA GLU A 169 -7.89 5.94 10.27
C GLU A 169 -7.61 7.29 9.62
N LYS A 170 -8.50 7.73 8.75
CA LYS A 170 -8.64 9.13 8.34
C LYS A 170 -10.05 9.63 8.63
N SER A 171 -10.21 10.95 8.78
CA SER A 171 -11.52 11.58 8.91
C SER A 171 -12.00 12.04 7.53
N ILE A 172 -13.24 11.71 7.20
CA ILE A 172 -13.93 12.13 5.99
C ILE A 172 -15.29 12.73 6.35
N SER A 173 -15.91 13.46 5.42
CA SER A 173 -17.29 13.91 5.63
C SER A 173 -18.27 12.75 5.50
N SER A 174 -19.39 12.84 6.20
CA SER A 174 -20.46 11.85 6.08
C SER A 174 -21.05 11.78 4.67
N ASP A 175 -21.02 12.87 3.93
CA ASP A 175 -21.51 12.93 2.55
C ASP A 175 -20.56 12.21 1.59
N GLU A 176 -19.22 12.31 1.78
CA GLU A 176 -18.23 11.56 1.02
C GLU A 176 -18.42 10.05 1.24
N PHE A 177 -18.61 9.62 2.49
CA PHE A 177 -18.86 8.21 2.82
C PHE A 177 -20.15 7.68 2.17
N ARG A 178 -21.24 8.46 2.21
CA ARG A 178 -22.50 8.09 1.55
C ARG A 178 -22.37 7.94 0.05
N TYR A 179 -21.63 8.86 -0.57
CA TYR A 179 -21.41 8.82 -2.01
C TYR A 179 -20.65 7.55 -2.42
N ASP A 180 -19.59 7.21 -1.69
CA ASP A 180 -18.70 6.10 -2.05
C ASP A 180 -19.35 4.73 -1.86
N PHE A 181 -20.16 4.55 -0.79
CA PHE A 181 -20.75 3.25 -0.47
C PHE A 181 -22.28 3.15 -0.66
N GLY A 182 -22.92 4.22 -1.11
CA GLY A 182 -24.36 4.25 -1.34
C GLY A 182 -25.21 4.03 -0.08
N VAL A 183 -24.64 4.22 1.10
CA VAL A 183 -25.31 4.00 2.38
C VAL A 183 -26.32 5.11 2.62
N LYS A 184 -27.60 4.75 2.74
CA LYS A 184 -28.66 5.69 3.16
C LYS A 184 -28.65 5.79 4.68
N PHE A 185 -28.03 6.83 5.22
CA PHE A 185 -28.28 7.20 6.61
C PHE A 185 -29.63 7.92 6.70
N ASP A 186 -30.41 7.55 7.69
CA ASP A 186 -31.67 8.20 7.95
C ASP A 186 -31.47 9.70 8.24
N SER A 187 -32.25 10.51 7.60
CA SER A 187 -32.21 11.96 7.44
C SER A 187 -31.88 12.74 8.72
N LEU A 188 -31.24 13.90 8.54
CA LEU A 188 -31.09 15.05 9.45
C LEU A 188 -29.82 15.13 10.31
N GLN A 189 -28.73 14.43 10.02
CA GLN A 189 -27.48 14.80 10.66
C GLN A 189 -26.68 15.77 9.77
N VAL A 190 -26.43 16.93 10.33
CA VAL A 190 -25.45 17.93 9.93
C VAL A 190 -24.14 17.25 9.54
N ASP A 191 -23.45 17.79 8.55
CA ASP A 191 -22.14 17.37 8.05
C ASP A 191 -21.18 16.96 9.19
N THR A 192 -21.22 15.69 9.57
CA THR A 192 -20.42 15.14 10.66
C THR A 192 -19.22 14.44 10.08
N LEU A 193 -18.05 14.65 10.67
CA LEU A 193 -16.86 13.90 10.32
C LEU A 193 -17.00 12.46 10.84
N CYS A 194 -16.73 11.50 9.98
CA CYS A 194 -16.60 10.10 10.36
C CYS A 194 -15.16 9.62 10.16
N ASN A 195 -14.70 8.75 11.06
CA ASN A 195 -13.40 8.11 10.93
C ASN A 195 -13.55 6.81 10.15
N VAL A 196 -12.72 6.64 9.14
CA VAL A 196 -12.74 5.47 8.27
C VAL A 196 -11.36 4.80 8.25
N PRO A 197 -11.32 3.44 8.29
CA PRO A 197 -10.07 2.72 8.27
C PRO A 197 -9.29 2.94 6.97
N VAL A 198 -8.00 3.18 7.07
CA VAL A 198 -7.04 3.19 5.96
C VAL A 198 -5.99 2.09 6.10
N ALA A 199 -5.90 1.50 7.29
CA ALA A 199 -5.14 0.29 7.55
C ALA A 199 -5.89 -0.55 8.58
N MET A 200 -6.02 -1.85 8.29
CA MET A 200 -6.69 -2.79 9.17
C MET A 200 -6.03 -4.16 9.10
N SER A 201 -6.15 -4.93 10.16
CA SER A 201 -5.64 -6.29 10.30
C SER A 201 -6.77 -7.28 10.55
N CYS A 202 -6.68 -8.43 9.94
CA CYS A 202 -7.60 -9.55 10.05
C CYS A 202 -6.81 -10.82 10.36
N SER A 203 -7.15 -11.50 11.44
CA SER A 203 -6.61 -12.83 11.75
C SER A 203 -7.16 -13.87 10.79
N TRP A 204 -6.28 -14.67 10.19
CA TRP A 204 -6.65 -15.74 9.27
C TRP A 204 -5.88 -17.02 9.59
N GLY A 205 -6.58 -18.01 10.12
CA GLY A 205 -5.96 -19.23 10.61
C GLY A 205 -4.92 -18.96 11.71
N LYS A 206 -3.65 -19.29 11.46
CA LYS A 206 -2.53 -19.03 12.37
C LYS A 206 -1.75 -17.76 12.04
N GLY A 207 -2.10 -17.08 10.96
CA GLY A 207 -1.45 -15.88 10.45
C GLY A 207 -2.37 -14.68 10.46
N GLU A 208 -2.02 -13.71 9.63
CA GLU A 208 -2.66 -12.40 9.63
C GLU A 208 -2.60 -11.79 8.24
N ILE A 209 -3.69 -11.14 7.84
CA ILE A 209 -3.77 -10.38 6.60
C ILE A 209 -3.98 -8.91 6.98
N ILE A 210 -3.06 -8.06 6.56
CA ILE A 210 -3.07 -6.63 6.82
C ILE A 210 -3.38 -5.92 5.51
N LEU A 211 -4.45 -5.13 5.50
CA LEU A 211 -4.89 -4.33 4.35
C LEU A 211 -4.54 -2.87 4.59
N VAL A 212 -3.91 -2.22 3.62
CA VAL A 212 -3.51 -0.81 3.69
C VAL A 212 -3.89 -0.12 2.39
N SER A 213 -4.62 0.99 2.47
CA SER A 213 -5.12 1.73 1.32
C SER A 213 -4.28 2.94 0.91
N THR A 214 -3.05 3.03 1.42
CA THR A 214 -2.17 4.20 1.24
C THR A 214 -0.87 3.87 0.49
N PRO A 215 -0.92 3.29 -0.73
CA PRO A 215 0.28 2.77 -1.38
C PRO A 215 1.32 3.85 -1.70
N LEU A 216 0.90 5.06 -2.04
CA LEU A 216 1.82 6.13 -2.41
C LEU A 216 2.69 6.62 -1.24
N LEU A 217 2.31 6.35 0.01
CA LEU A 217 3.16 6.63 1.17
C LEU A 217 4.42 5.74 1.20
N PHE A 218 4.37 4.56 0.57
CA PHE A 218 5.51 3.64 0.48
C PHE A 218 6.49 3.99 -0.65
N THR A 219 6.17 4.99 -1.47
CA THR A 219 7.03 5.44 -2.56
C THR A 219 8.15 6.36 -2.06
N ASN A 220 9.12 6.64 -2.92
CA ASN A 220 10.24 7.55 -2.60
C ASN A 220 9.75 8.90 -2.05
N TYR A 221 8.73 9.47 -2.70
CA TYR A 221 8.14 10.74 -2.25
C TYR A 221 7.42 10.59 -0.91
N GLY A 222 6.59 9.56 -0.77
CA GLY A 222 5.80 9.33 0.44
C GLY A 222 6.66 9.07 1.68
N VAL A 223 7.68 8.22 1.56
CA VAL A 223 8.61 7.89 2.65
C VAL A 223 9.39 9.12 3.13
N LEU A 224 9.78 10.00 2.21
CA LEU A 224 10.59 11.18 2.51
C LEU A 224 9.77 12.38 3.00
N ASP A 225 8.44 12.39 2.81
CA ASP A 225 7.59 13.50 3.24
C ASP A 225 7.30 13.43 4.75
N GLY A 226 7.79 14.44 5.46
CA GLY A 226 7.49 14.64 6.88
C GLY A 226 7.87 13.47 7.77
N LYS A 227 6.88 12.86 8.44
CA LYS A 227 7.06 11.74 9.38
C LYS A 227 6.45 10.43 8.86
N ASN A 228 6.14 10.35 7.57
CA ASN A 228 5.44 9.20 7.01
C ASN A 228 6.24 7.89 7.09
N ALA A 229 7.59 7.96 7.07
CA ALA A 229 8.42 6.80 7.35
C ALA A 229 8.06 6.14 8.69
N ALA A 230 7.78 6.93 9.74
CA ALA A 230 7.39 6.37 11.04
C ALA A 230 6.02 5.65 10.99
N TYR A 231 5.08 6.11 10.17
CA TYR A 231 3.81 5.43 9.92
C TYR A 231 4.05 4.08 9.24
N ILE A 232 4.85 4.08 8.18
CA ILE A 232 5.18 2.87 7.41
C ILE A 232 5.87 1.83 8.31
N PHE A 233 6.85 2.23 9.10
CA PHE A 233 7.56 1.31 9.99
C PHE A 233 6.65 0.77 11.11
N ARG A 234 5.64 1.51 11.56
CA ARG A 234 4.61 0.98 12.47
C ARG A 234 3.77 -0.11 11.81
N LEU A 235 3.36 0.09 10.56
CA LEU A 235 2.68 -0.94 9.78
C LEU A 235 3.56 -2.18 9.60
N LEU A 236 4.81 -2.00 9.21
CA LEU A 236 5.76 -3.10 9.03
C LEU A 236 6.04 -3.87 10.32
N SER A 237 5.99 -3.21 11.49
CA SER A 237 6.16 -3.90 12.78
C SER A 237 5.05 -4.91 13.08
N GLN A 238 3.85 -4.74 12.46
CA GLN A 238 2.78 -5.73 12.56
C GLN A 238 3.16 -7.07 11.91
N MET A 239 4.10 -7.06 10.97
CA MET A 239 4.60 -8.28 10.32
C MET A 239 5.52 -9.12 11.23
N GLY A 240 5.83 -8.63 12.43
CA GLY A 240 6.63 -9.33 13.43
C GLY A 240 8.08 -9.52 13.01
N GLU A 241 8.69 -10.61 13.51
CA GLU A 241 10.12 -10.89 13.27
C GLU A 241 10.38 -11.83 12.09
N PHE A 242 9.40 -12.11 11.26
CA PHE A 242 9.57 -12.98 10.10
C PHE A 242 10.44 -12.33 9.01
N PRO A 243 11.14 -13.13 8.20
CA PRO A 243 11.74 -12.65 6.98
C PRO A 243 10.67 -12.04 6.06
N ILE A 244 10.90 -10.82 5.58
CA ILE A 244 9.97 -10.11 4.71
C ILE A 244 10.36 -10.33 3.25
N ILE A 245 9.44 -10.86 2.47
CA ILE A 245 9.55 -10.95 1.01
C ILE A 245 8.61 -9.90 0.44
N ARG A 246 9.16 -8.84 -0.17
CA ARG A 246 8.37 -7.93 -0.96
C ARG A 246 8.20 -8.49 -2.36
N THR A 247 6.97 -8.76 -2.79
CA THR A 247 6.74 -9.22 -4.15
C THR A 247 6.32 -8.09 -5.09
N GLU A 248 6.99 -8.06 -6.24
CA GLU A 248 6.66 -7.22 -7.39
C GLU A 248 5.97 -8.02 -8.52
N GLY A 249 5.58 -9.27 -8.27
CA GLY A 249 4.90 -10.12 -9.24
C GLY A 249 3.54 -9.59 -9.73
N TYR A 250 3.04 -8.53 -9.09
CA TYR A 250 1.76 -7.88 -9.43
C TYR A 250 1.93 -6.45 -9.94
N LEU A 251 3.14 -6.00 -10.22
CA LEU A 251 3.35 -4.71 -10.87
C LEU A 251 2.92 -4.78 -12.33
N GLU A 252 2.27 -3.73 -12.81
CA GLU A 252 1.88 -3.63 -14.21
C GLU A 252 3.11 -3.68 -15.12
N GLU A 253 3.00 -4.32 -16.30
CA GLU A 253 4.09 -4.46 -17.28
C GLU A 253 4.70 -3.11 -17.68
N ALA A 254 3.93 -2.02 -17.63
CA ALA A 254 4.44 -0.67 -17.86
C ALA A 254 5.54 -0.25 -16.89
N ALA A 255 5.57 -0.79 -15.68
CA ALA A 255 6.65 -0.60 -14.73
C ALA A 255 7.91 -1.41 -15.11
N GLN A 256 7.74 -2.50 -15.84
CA GLN A 256 8.84 -3.35 -16.30
C GLN A 256 9.50 -2.82 -17.58
N VAL A 257 8.80 -2.06 -18.40
CA VAL A 257 9.25 -1.58 -19.72
C VAL A 257 10.22 -0.37 -19.63
N GLN A 258 10.44 0.24 -18.46
CA GLN A 258 11.53 1.21 -18.31
C GLN A 258 12.94 0.57 -18.19
N MET A 259 13.07 -0.71 -18.50
CA MET A 259 14.38 -1.27 -18.84
C MET A 259 14.85 -0.64 -20.15
N SER A 260 15.95 0.10 -20.06
CA SER A 260 16.61 0.77 -21.19
C SER A 260 16.63 -0.14 -22.43
N PRO A 261 16.30 0.39 -23.64
CA PRO A 261 16.38 -0.39 -24.89
C PRO A 261 17.73 -1.08 -25.11
N PHE A 262 18.79 -0.55 -24.48
CA PHE A 262 20.14 -1.13 -24.56
C PHE A 262 20.29 -2.50 -23.88
N ARG A 263 19.44 -2.87 -22.95
CA ARG A 263 19.50 -4.20 -22.31
C ARG A 263 18.98 -5.32 -23.20
N TYR A 264 18.13 -4.98 -24.17
CA TYR A 264 17.61 -5.95 -25.14
C TYR A 264 18.68 -6.37 -26.19
N PHE A 265 19.78 -5.61 -26.36
CA PHE A 265 20.86 -5.90 -27.31
C PHE A 265 22.06 -6.59 -26.66
N ILE A 266 22.03 -6.88 -25.36
CA ILE A 266 23.17 -7.48 -24.62
C ILE A 266 22.79 -8.84 -23.98
N SER A 267 21.58 -9.33 -24.19
CA SER A 267 21.16 -10.69 -23.79
C SER A 267 21.20 -11.63 -25.08
#